data_f5990f42492928b963c0abcf7a78ad31
#
_entry.id   f5990f42492928b963c0abcf7a78ad31
#
_cell.length_a   1.000
_cell.length_b   1.000
_cell.length_c   1.000
_cell.angle_alpha   90.00
_cell.angle_beta   90.00
_cell.angle_gamma   90.00
#
_symmetry.space_group_name_H-M   'P 1'
#
loop_
_entity.id
_entity.type
_entity.pdbx_description
1 polymer ?
#
loop_
_entity_poly.entity_id
_entity_poly.type
_entity_poly.pdbx_seq_one_letter_code
_entity_poly.pdbx_strand_id
1 'polypeptide(L)'
;MMKFQKRFVPLLLALVLALGTPPVQAAALTRGEAAQALLSAAQDYNPGVQRSDILKGYPDGSLALDGTLTRAQALVMLTRAFGGFAVPVGDNARMALPAGSLTNVPTWAAEELSSVLAAGLADGDENEAMSAEALSTLLRRAYAAKGTNLKDDYYAAVNKSWLDGSDIPAGLSINGPFYGLSLTVNEQIAALIREIDAHEQTPGTAEAKIKALYDCVMDAEGRERAGVAPIQKYLDAIENAKTLDELVSVDAQMQKELGLSMLLGFGLTTDLADSSRRIAAFSLIGAGMDKDFYVNGADAQRSAYTTYLTSLLTLSGLGADEAAQRVAAFYDAEAAISAASLDPQDYSNVDKTYNLFTLGELKTLLPNVDLDAVLAASGIENAERIMVSDVGALKAAAALYDDAHLALLKTAARLALLQSVATSLNQGFMDAYFDFVLAYYGVDARQSNEQIAAQQVQALPRRASGIHKRRRGCRPRRH
;
A
#
# COMPACT_ATOMS: atom_id res chain seq x y z
N MET A 1 5.90 -12.37 -5.62
CA MET A 1 6.78 -13.06 -4.65
C MET A 1 6.50 -14.56 -4.43
N MET A 2 5.38 -15.12 -4.84
CA MET A 2 4.98 -16.51 -4.52
C MET A 2 5.26 -17.57 -5.62
N LYS A 3 5.79 -17.22 -6.78
CA LYS A 3 6.07 -18.21 -7.86
C LYS A 3 7.49 -18.79 -7.83
N PHE A 4 8.42 -18.18 -7.16
CA PHE A 4 9.83 -18.62 -7.12
C PHE A 4 10.07 -19.80 -6.17
N GLN A 5 9.32 -19.88 -5.07
CA GLN A 5 9.44 -21.00 -4.11
C GLN A 5 8.87 -22.32 -4.60
N LYS A 6 7.97 -22.33 -5.59
CA LYS A 6 7.29 -23.57 -6.01
C LYS A 6 8.06 -24.45 -6.99
N ARG A 7 9.11 -23.97 -7.63
CA ARG A 7 9.86 -24.78 -8.62
C ARG A 7 11.10 -25.48 -8.08
N PHE A 8 11.69 -25.02 -6.98
CA PHE A 8 12.94 -25.57 -6.44
C PHE A 8 12.77 -26.56 -5.27
N VAL A 9 11.68 -26.47 -4.51
CA VAL A 9 11.42 -27.35 -3.38
C VAL A 9 11.09 -28.81 -3.82
N PRO A 10 10.44 -29.10 -4.97
CA PRO A 10 10.09 -30.48 -5.29
C PRO A 10 11.27 -31.37 -5.72
N LEU A 11 12.32 -30.81 -6.32
CA LEU A 11 13.40 -31.67 -6.85
C LEU A 11 14.39 -32.14 -5.75
N LEU A 12 14.66 -31.30 -4.76
CA LEU A 12 15.47 -31.67 -3.59
C LEU A 12 14.66 -32.46 -2.55
N LEU A 13 13.37 -32.11 -2.39
CA LEU A 13 12.46 -32.86 -1.51
C LEU A 13 12.12 -34.27 -2.08
N ALA A 14 12.08 -34.41 -3.39
CA ALA A 14 11.87 -35.73 -4.02
C ALA A 14 13.07 -36.67 -3.79
N LEU A 15 14.28 -36.13 -3.65
CA LEU A 15 15.47 -36.94 -3.32
C LEU A 15 15.46 -37.37 -1.84
N VAL A 16 14.86 -36.57 -0.96
CA VAL A 16 14.77 -36.89 0.50
C VAL A 16 13.54 -37.77 0.82
N LEU A 17 12.44 -37.70 0.05
CA LEU A 17 11.22 -38.46 0.29
C LEU A 17 11.22 -39.88 -0.34
N ALA A 18 12.18 -40.21 -1.20
CA ALA A 18 12.32 -41.51 -1.78
C ALA A 18 12.97 -42.56 -0.86
N LEU A 19 13.47 -42.13 0.31
CA LEU A 19 14.14 -43.03 1.30
C LEU A 19 13.41 -42.94 2.63
N GLY A 20 12.25 -43.58 2.73
CA GLY A 20 11.56 -43.78 4.02
C GLY A 20 12.30 -44.75 4.93
N THR A 21 13.25 -44.21 5.76
CA THR A 21 13.84 -44.91 6.90
C THR A 21 14.32 -43.96 7.98
N PRO A 22 14.39 -44.33 9.28
CA PRO A 22 14.64 -43.46 10.43
C PRO A 22 16.05 -42.85 10.43
N PRO A 23 16.41 -41.93 11.33
CA PRO A 23 17.53 -41.00 11.17
C PRO A 23 18.87 -41.74 11.00
N VAL A 24 19.20 -41.97 9.74
CA VAL A 24 20.53 -42.39 9.30
C VAL A 24 21.31 -41.09 9.10
N GLN A 25 22.54 -41.04 9.63
CA GLN A 25 23.56 -40.07 9.31
C GLN A 25 23.44 -39.64 7.85
N ALA A 26 23.20 -38.32 7.61
CA ALA A 26 22.91 -37.79 6.27
C ALA A 26 23.95 -38.35 5.27
N ALA A 27 23.47 -39.11 4.26
CA ALA A 27 24.35 -39.76 3.30
C ALA A 27 25.21 -38.69 2.61
N ALA A 28 26.53 -38.94 2.54
CA ALA A 28 27.44 -38.07 1.86
C ALA A 28 27.08 -37.98 0.36
N LEU A 29 27.05 -36.75 -0.17
CA LEU A 29 26.71 -36.51 -1.58
C LEU A 29 27.86 -36.96 -2.49
N THR A 30 27.53 -37.58 -3.61
CA THR A 30 28.53 -37.93 -4.62
C THR A 30 28.93 -36.74 -5.48
N ARG A 31 30.11 -36.78 -6.08
CA ARG A 31 30.60 -35.75 -6.99
C ARG A 31 29.67 -35.58 -8.22
N GLY A 32 29.13 -36.68 -8.73
CA GLY A 32 28.21 -36.69 -9.88
C GLY A 32 26.87 -36.02 -9.58
N GLU A 33 26.28 -36.31 -8.42
CA GLU A 33 25.03 -35.71 -7.95
C GLU A 33 25.19 -34.20 -7.72
N ALA A 34 26.30 -33.80 -7.05
CA ALA A 34 26.60 -32.39 -6.83
C ALA A 34 26.81 -31.60 -8.13
N ALA A 35 27.54 -32.18 -9.10
CA ALA A 35 27.73 -31.54 -10.40
C ALA A 35 26.40 -31.31 -11.14
N GLN A 36 25.47 -32.26 -11.07
CA GLN A 36 24.15 -32.11 -11.67
C GLN A 36 23.31 -31.04 -10.95
N ALA A 37 23.32 -31.03 -9.63
CA ALA A 37 22.61 -30.04 -8.84
C ALA A 37 23.14 -28.61 -9.10
N LEU A 38 24.47 -28.45 -9.12
CA LEU A 38 25.12 -27.17 -9.38
C LEU A 38 24.89 -26.68 -10.81
N LEU A 39 24.90 -27.58 -11.81
CA LEU A 39 24.59 -27.24 -13.20
C LEU A 39 23.16 -26.69 -13.33
N SER A 40 22.18 -27.38 -12.74
CA SER A 40 20.81 -26.92 -12.75
C SER A 40 20.62 -25.57 -12.02
N ALA A 41 21.31 -25.40 -10.89
CA ALA A 41 21.22 -24.20 -10.08
C ALA A 41 21.86 -22.96 -10.72
N ALA A 42 22.91 -23.18 -11.54
CA ALA A 42 23.69 -22.08 -12.14
C ALA A 42 23.15 -21.60 -13.49
N GLN A 43 22.22 -22.31 -14.13
CA GLN A 43 21.75 -21.99 -15.49
C GLN A 43 21.26 -20.56 -15.67
N ASP A 44 20.59 -19.98 -14.66
CA ASP A 44 20.07 -18.61 -14.71
C ASP A 44 21.18 -17.56 -14.53
N TYR A 45 22.30 -17.93 -13.95
CA TYR A 45 23.43 -17.05 -13.64
C TYR A 45 24.62 -17.20 -14.61
N ASN A 46 24.77 -18.39 -15.19
CA ASN A 46 25.83 -18.73 -16.15
C ASN A 46 25.25 -19.67 -17.21
N PRO A 47 24.45 -19.16 -18.16
CA PRO A 47 23.68 -19.98 -19.11
C PRO A 47 24.54 -20.79 -20.08
N GLY A 48 25.82 -20.47 -20.19
CA GLY A 48 26.77 -21.21 -21.05
C GLY A 48 27.51 -22.35 -20.36
N VAL A 49 27.32 -22.51 -19.02
CA VAL A 49 28.07 -23.50 -18.25
C VAL A 49 27.62 -24.93 -18.61
N GLN A 50 28.62 -25.79 -18.77
CA GLN A 50 28.42 -27.22 -19.02
C GLN A 50 28.96 -28.06 -17.86
N ARG A 51 28.50 -29.33 -17.77
CA ARG A 51 28.95 -30.23 -16.71
C ARG A 51 30.47 -30.41 -16.70
N SER A 52 31.13 -30.41 -17.86
CA SER A 52 32.60 -30.48 -18.03
C SER A 52 33.32 -29.27 -17.45
N ASP A 53 32.66 -28.09 -17.35
CA ASP A 53 33.25 -26.91 -16.75
C ASP A 53 33.25 -27.00 -15.23
N ILE A 54 32.22 -27.61 -14.67
CA ILE A 54 32.02 -27.76 -13.22
C ILE A 54 32.89 -28.91 -12.68
N LEU A 55 32.78 -30.07 -13.33
CA LEU A 55 33.43 -31.31 -12.90
C LEU A 55 34.66 -31.59 -13.73
N LYS A 56 35.84 -31.23 -13.23
CA LYS A 56 37.13 -31.58 -13.80
C LYS A 56 37.68 -32.85 -13.16
N GLY A 57 38.35 -33.66 -13.94
CA GLY A 57 38.93 -34.92 -13.51
C GLY A 57 40.15 -34.77 -12.61
N TYR A 58 40.63 -35.88 -12.12
CA TYR A 58 41.87 -36.02 -11.42
C TYR A 58 43.04 -36.15 -12.40
N PRO A 59 44.32 -36.04 -11.95
CA PRO A 59 45.49 -36.18 -12.83
C PRO A 59 45.57 -37.52 -13.58
N ASP A 60 44.90 -38.56 -13.06
CA ASP A 60 44.77 -39.87 -13.71
C ASP A 60 43.70 -39.93 -14.81
N GLY A 61 43.00 -38.80 -15.06
CA GLY A 61 41.93 -38.70 -16.02
C GLY A 61 40.57 -39.19 -15.52
N SER A 62 40.45 -39.73 -14.31
CA SER A 62 39.19 -40.18 -13.75
C SER A 62 38.31 -39.01 -13.28
N LEU A 63 36.98 -39.11 -13.42
CA LEU A 63 36.04 -38.13 -12.90
C LEU A 63 35.56 -38.47 -11.48
N ALA A 64 35.73 -39.72 -11.05
CA ALA A 64 35.29 -40.28 -9.74
C ALA A 64 33.87 -39.84 -9.39
N LEU A 65 32.92 -40.08 -10.27
CA LEU A 65 31.52 -39.60 -10.14
C LEU A 65 30.83 -40.11 -8.87
N ASP A 66 31.13 -41.35 -8.46
CA ASP A 66 30.57 -41.98 -7.27
C ASP A 66 31.38 -41.70 -5.99
N GLY A 67 32.45 -40.93 -6.12
CA GLY A 67 33.28 -40.54 -4.98
C GLY A 67 32.61 -39.52 -4.09
N THR A 68 32.87 -39.61 -2.77
CA THR A 68 32.37 -38.66 -1.78
C THR A 68 32.93 -37.26 -2.07
N LEU A 69 32.04 -36.28 -2.04
CA LEU A 69 32.38 -34.88 -2.25
C LEU A 69 32.84 -34.21 -0.95
N THR A 70 34.03 -33.59 -0.97
CA THR A 70 34.47 -32.76 0.19
C THR A 70 33.96 -31.32 0.07
N ARG A 71 33.97 -30.59 1.18
CA ARG A 71 33.58 -29.16 1.22
C ARG A 71 34.40 -28.31 0.25
N ALA A 72 35.72 -28.46 0.25
CA ALA A 72 36.59 -27.72 -0.69
C ALA A 72 36.22 -28.02 -2.15
N GLN A 73 35.98 -29.28 -2.50
CA GLN A 73 35.57 -29.67 -3.84
C GLN A 73 34.20 -29.07 -4.23
N ALA A 74 33.24 -29.07 -3.31
CA ALA A 74 31.93 -28.47 -3.55
C ALA A 74 32.05 -26.97 -3.81
N LEU A 75 32.86 -26.24 -3.06
CA LEU A 75 33.11 -24.82 -3.24
C LEU A 75 33.78 -24.48 -4.57
N VAL A 76 34.77 -25.26 -4.97
CA VAL A 76 35.41 -25.14 -6.29
C VAL A 76 34.40 -25.38 -7.42
N MET A 77 33.58 -26.43 -7.31
CA MET A 77 32.54 -26.72 -8.28
C MET A 77 31.48 -25.62 -8.32
N LEU A 78 31.11 -25.04 -7.18
CA LEU A 78 30.21 -23.89 -7.07
C LEU A 78 30.78 -22.66 -7.81
N THR A 79 32.06 -22.32 -7.57
CA THR A 79 32.74 -21.21 -8.26
C THR A 79 32.71 -21.38 -9.78
N ARG A 80 33.00 -22.57 -10.26
CA ARG A 80 32.97 -22.91 -11.70
C ARG A 80 31.56 -22.83 -12.27
N ALA A 81 30.55 -23.34 -11.55
CA ALA A 81 29.16 -23.31 -11.97
C ALA A 81 28.64 -21.88 -12.10
N PHE A 82 28.88 -21.05 -11.13
CA PHE A 82 28.33 -19.69 -11.07
C PHE A 82 29.26 -18.62 -11.69
N GLY A 83 30.46 -18.96 -12.14
CA GLY A 83 31.39 -18.01 -12.74
C GLY A 83 32.02 -17.03 -11.74
N GLY A 84 32.28 -17.48 -10.51
CA GLY A 84 32.82 -16.67 -9.41
C GLY A 84 31.79 -15.79 -8.71
N PHE A 85 32.23 -15.08 -7.69
CA PHE A 85 31.39 -14.21 -6.86
C PHE A 85 32.01 -12.83 -6.69
N ALA A 86 31.22 -11.77 -6.82
CA ALA A 86 31.71 -10.41 -6.62
C ALA A 86 31.95 -10.17 -5.13
N VAL A 87 33.07 -9.53 -4.79
CA VAL A 87 33.33 -9.08 -3.42
C VAL A 87 32.65 -7.74 -3.24
N PRO A 88 31.78 -7.58 -2.24
CA PRO A 88 31.15 -6.30 -1.96
C PRO A 88 32.16 -5.22 -1.62
N VAL A 89 32.04 -4.03 -2.22
CA VAL A 89 32.90 -2.88 -1.98
C VAL A 89 32.10 -1.63 -1.61
N GLY A 90 32.71 -0.70 -0.87
CA GLY A 90 32.07 0.55 -0.48
C GLY A 90 31.01 0.36 0.60
N ASP A 91 29.91 1.12 0.53
CA ASP A 91 28.83 1.06 1.53
C ASP A 91 28.12 -0.31 1.58
N ASN A 92 28.15 -1.05 0.47
CA ASN A 92 27.63 -2.42 0.40
C ASN A 92 28.50 -3.42 1.19
N ALA A 93 29.74 -3.08 1.53
CA ALA A 93 30.60 -3.96 2.35
C ALA A 93 30.09 -4.10 3.80
N ARG A 94 29.29 -3.14 4.30
CA ARG A 94 28.69 -3.21 5.65
C ARG A 94 27.57 -4.26 5.76
N MET A 95 26.98 -4.62 4.63
CA MET A 95 25.91 -5.63 4.55
C MET A 95 26.43 -6.98 4.05
N ALA A 96 27.72 -7.07 3.71
CA ALA A 96 28.32 -8.32 3.30
C ALA A 96 28.43 -9.29 4.49
N LEU A 97 28.26 -10.58 4.19
CA LEU A 97 28.63 -11.61 5.15
C LEU A 97 30.10 -11.48 5.52
N PRO A 98 30.49 -11.77 6.77
CA PRO A 98 31.91 -11.85 7.12
C PRO A 98 32.63 -12.77 6.13
N ALA A 99 33.87 -12.42 5.78
CA ALA A 99 34.67 -13.31 4.94
C ALA A 99 34.73 -14.71 5.55
N GLY A 100 34.40 -15.73 4.76
CA GLY A 100 34.44 -17.11 5.19
C GLY A 100 35.89 -17.59 5.37
N SER A 101 36.08 -18.61 6.21
CA SER A 101 37.37 -19.24 6.41
C SER A 101 37.25 -20.76 6.43
N LEU A 102 38.18 -21.43 5.73
CA LEU A 102 38.39 -22.86 5.87
C LEU A 102 39.53 -23.10 6.88
N THR A 103 39.51 -24.22 7.56
CA THR A 103 40.53 -24.60 8.52
C THR A 103 41.90 -24.63 7.84
N ASN A 104 41.95 -25.13 6.59
CA ASN A 104 43.12 -25.07 5.75
C ASN A 104 42.68 -24.92 4.28
N VAL A 105 43.25 -23.98 3.52
CA VAL A 105 42.94 -23.79 2.11
C VAL A 105 43.88 -24.66 1.27
N PRO A 106 43.34 -25.70 0.57
CA PRO A 106 44.19 -26.54 -0.27
C PRO A 106 44.88 -25.75 -1.38
N THR A 107 46.16 -25.93 -1.57
CA THR A 107 46.94 -25.18 -2.59
C THR A 107 46.37 -25.34 -4.01
N TRP A 108 45.80 -26.51 -4.33
CA TRP A 108 45.19 -26.79 -5.64
C TRP A 108 43.90 -26.02 -5.90
N ALA A 109 43.28 -25.50 -4.85
CA ALA A 109 41.98 -24.81 -4.92
C ALA A 109 42.07 -23.31 -4.54
N ALA A 110 43.24 -22.82 -4.11
CA ALA A 110 43.38 -21.51 -3.51
C ALA A 110 42.85 -20.36 -4.39
N GLU A 111 43.11 -20.40 -5.70
CA GLU A 111 42.65 -19.39 -6.63
C GLU A 111 41.12 -19.41 -6.78
N GLU A 112 40.53 -20.58 -7.01
CA GLU A 112 39.08 -20.73 -7.24
C GLU A 112 38.27 -20.50 -5.96
N LEU A 113 38.83 -20.77 -4.77
CA LEU A 113 38.19 -20.53 -3.49
C LEU A 113 38.22 -19.06 -3.05
N SER A 114 39.13 -18.25 -3.58
CA SER A 114 39.33 -16.86 -3.13
C SER A 114 38.02 -16.03 -3.17
N SER A 115 37.27 -16.09 -4.28
CA SER A 115 36.02 -15.32 -4.44
C SER A 115 34.89 -15.84 -3.56
N VAL A 116 34.77 -17.15 -3.37
CA VAL A 116 33.73 -17.79 -2.54
C VAL A 116 33.94 -17.47 -1.07
N LEU A 117 35.18 -17.52 -0.59
CA LEU A 117 35.53 -17.19 0.79
C LEU A 117 35.41 -15.69 1.06
N ALA A 118 35.86 -14.84 0.13
CA ALA A 118 35.68 -13.40 0.25
C ALA A 118 34.20 -12.97 0.25
N ALA A 119 33.35 -13.74 -0.41
CA ALA A 119 31.88 -13.54 -0.37
C ALA A 119 31.19 -14.16 0.86
N GLY A 120 31.94 -14.75 1.79
CA GLY A 120 31.38 -15.32 3.04
C GLY A 120 30.49 -16.56 2.84
N LEU A 121 30.73 -17.34 1.77
CA LEU A 121 29.81 -18.42 1.41
C LEU A 121 30.05 -19.72 2.17
N ALA A 122 31.22 -19.93 2.78
CA ALA A 122 31.53 -21.14 3.51
C ALA A 122 32.55 -20.94 4.62
N ASP A 123 32.39 -21.75 5.66
CA ASP A 123 33.30 -21.87 6.81
C ASP A 123 33.55 -23.33 7.13
N GLY A 124 34.59 -23.64 7.91
CA GLY A 124 34.80 -24.91 8.56
C GLY A 124 35.90 -25.77 7.92
N ASP A 125 35.80 -27.09 8.10
CA ASP A 125 36.80 -28.06 7.62
C ASP A 125 36.62 -28.34 6.13
N GLU A 126 37.68 -28.09 5.36
CA GLU A 126 37.73 -28.29 3.91
C GLU A 126 37.57 -29.77 3.49
N ASN A 127 37.92 -30.70 4.35
CA ASN A 127 37.85 -32.15 4.10
C ASN A 127 36.51 -32.79 4.55
N GLU A 128 35.67 -32.01 5.23
CA GLU A 128 34.34 -32.50 5.64
C GLU A 128 33.52 -32.98 4.44
N ALA A 129 32.91 -34.14 4.59
CA ALA A 129 32.02 -34.70 3.56
C ALA A 129 30.77 -33.83 3.38
N MET A 130 30.48 -33.45 2.14
CA MET A 130 29.33 -32.64 1.81
C MET A 130 28.05 -33.50 1.82
N SER A 131 27.05 -33.09 2.61
CA SER A 131 25.70 -33.66 2.55
C SER A 131 24.81 -32.89 1.58
N ALA A 132 23.68 -33.48 1.19
CA ALA A 132 22.65 -32.81 0.37
C ALA A 132 22.10 -31.54 1.06
N GLU A 133 21.95 -31.57 2.38
CA GLU A 133 21.51 -30.43 3.19
C GLU A 133 22.55 -29.30 3.23
N ALA A 134 23.82 -29.67 3.40
CA ALA A 134 24.94 -28.72 3.36
C ALA A 134 25.05 -28.05 1.98
N LEU A 135 24.93 -28.84 0.89
CA LEU A 135 24.90 -28.27 -0.48
C LEU A 135 23.70 -27.36 -0.70
N SER A 136 22.51 -27.71 -0.22
CA SER A 136 21.31 -26.86 -0.28
C SER A 136 21.50 -25.53 0.45
N THR A 137 22.14 -25.56 1.61
CA THR A 137 22.48 -24.36 2.39
C THR A 137 23.50 -23.49 1.65
N LEU A 138 24.51 -24.11 1.05
CA LEU A 138 25.52 -23.44 0.24
C LEU A 138 24.88 -22.77 -1.01
N LEU A 139 23.98 -23.45 -1.69
CA LEU A 139 23.22 -22.89 -2.84
C LEU A 139 22.37 -21.69 -2.45
N ARG A 140 21.68 -21.73 -1.31
CA ARG A 140 20.93 -20.56 -0.81
C ARG A 140 21.83 -19.36 -0.57
N ARG A 141 23.01 -19.57 0.02
CA ARG A 141 24.02 -18.50 0.19
C ARG A 141 24.54 -17.99 -1.15
N ALA A 142 24.81 -18.90 -2.11
CA ALA A 142 25.26 -18.54 -3.45
C ALA A 142 24.22 -17.70 -4.22
N TYR A 143 22.95 -18.05 -4.15
CA TYR A 143 21.87 -17.24 -4.72
C TYR A 143 21.80 -15.86 -4.08
N ALA A 144 21.92 -15.78 -2.76
CA ALA A 144 21.94 -14.49 -2.06
C ALA A 144 23.16 -13.64 -2.49
N ALA A 145 24.35 -14.25 -2.65
CA ALA A 145 25.56 -13.54 -3.06
C ALA A 145 25.53 -13.12 -4.54
N LYS A 146 24.89 -13.90 -5.41
CA LYS A 146 24.71 -13.52 -6.84
C LYS A 146 23.66 -12.44 -7.03
N GLY A 147 22.79 -12.26 -6.04
CA GLY A 147 21.67 -11.35 -6.15
C GLY A 147 20.53 -11.90 -7.00
N THR A 148 19.52 -11.08 -7.21
CA THR A 148 18.39 -11.41 -8.06
C THR A 148 18.78 -11.27 -9.53
N ASN A 149 18.42 -12.27 -10.36
CA ASN A 149 18.67 -12.21 -11.79
C ASN A 149 17.79 -11.10 -12.42
N LEU A 150 18.42 -10.20 -13.19
CA LEU A 150 17.74 -9.12 -13.91
C LEU A 150 16.62 -9.60 -14.85
N LYS A 151 16.71 -10.83 -15.37
CA LYS A 151 15.70 -11.41 -16.27
C LYS A 151 14.47 -11.92 -15.53
N ASP A 152 14.65 -12.35 -14.26
CA ASP A 152 13.57 -12.94 -13.48
C ASP A 152 12.82 -11.90 -12.68
N ASP A 153 13.53 -10.98 -12.05
CA ASP A 153 12.98 -9.87 -11.30
C ASP A 153 13.89 -8.64 -11.40
N TYR A 154 13.64 -7.84 -12.42
CA TYR A 154 14.39 -6.61 -12.66
C TYR A 154 14.27 -5.62 -11.49
N TYR A 155 13.09 -5.51 -10.91
CA TYR A 155 12.85 -4.59 -9.80
C TYR A 155 13.67 -4.97 -8.56
N ALA A 156 13.59 -6.23 -8.15
CA ALA A 156 14.37 -6.71 -7.00
C ALA A 156 15.89 -6.63 -7.28
N ALA A 157 16.33 -6.93 -8.49
CA ALA A 157 17.76 -6.88 -8.84
C ALA A 157 18.34 -5.46 -8.79
N VAL A 158 17.59 -4.46 -9.28
CA VAL A 158 18.03 -3.06 -9.30
C VAL A 158 17.91 -2.41 -7.91
N ASN A 159 16.88 -2.76 -7.14
CA ASN A 159 16.60 -2.14 -5.85
C ASN A 159 17.11 -2.95 -4.64
N LYS A 160 17.88 -4.04 -4.86
CA LYS A 160 18.24 -4.98 -3.80
C LYS A 160 18.88 -4.32 -2.58
N SER A 161 19.82 -3.42 -2.76
CA SER A 161 20.51 -2.75 -1.64
C SER A 161 19.54 -1.90 -0.80
N TRP A 162 18.57 -1.28 -1.46
CA TRP A 162 17.52 -0.51 -0.77
C TRP A 162 16.52 -1.44 -0.08
N LEU A 163 16.09 -2.52 -0.75
CA LEU A 163 15.14 -3.49 -0.19
C LEU A 163 15.70 -4.21 1.04
N ASP A 164 17.00 -4.55 1.02
CA ASP A 164 17.66 -5.27 2.12
C ASP A 164 18.01 -4.34 3.31
N GLY A 165 18.17 -3.05 3.06
CA GLY A 165 18.66 -2.07 4.04
C GLY A 165 17.62 -1.09 4.55
N SER A 166 16.37 -1.16 4.08
CA SER A 166 15.32 -0.22 4.50
C SER A 166 14.17 -0.91 5.22
N ASP A 167 13.90 -0.44 6.42
CA ASP A 167 12.72 -0.83 7.19
C ASP A 167 11.54 0.09 6.86
N ILE A 168 10.32 -0.38 7.11
CA ILE A 168 9.13 0.46 7.06
C ILE A 168 9.16 1.35 8.30
N PRO A 169 9.15 2.70 8.15
CA PRO A 169 9.17 3.59 9.30
C PRO A 169 7.94 3.39 10.19
N ALA A 170 8.12 3.55 11.52
CA ALA A 170 7.03 3.43 12.49
C ALA A 170 5.82 4.33 12.11
N GLY A 171 4.63 3.77 12.20
CA GLY A 171 3.39 4.47 11.83
C GLY A 171 3.08 4.49 10.34
N LEU A 172 3.88 3.84 9.49
CA LEU A 172 3.60 3.63 8.07
C LEU A 172 3.33 2.15 7.78
N SER A 173 2.54 1.88 6.74
CA SER A 173 2.28 0.53 6.22
C SER A 173 3.17 0.17 5.02
N ILE A 174 3.86 1.16 4.46
CA ILE A 174 4.71 1.01 3.27
C ILE A 174 5.93 1.92 3.37
N ASN A 175 7.00 1.58 2.64
CA ASN A 175 8.19 2.40 2.49
C ASN A 175 8.56 2.57 1.00
N GLY A 176 9.23 3.66 0.68
CA GLY A 176 9.71 3.97 -0.66
C GLY A 176 10.37 5.33 -0.72
N PRO A 177 11.16 5.64 -1.76
CA PRO A 177 11.87 6.92 -1.87
C PRO A 177 10.95 8.15 -1.76
N PHE A 178 9.75 8.09 -2.33
CA PHE A 178 8.76 9.17 -2.23
C PHE A 178 8.18 9.31 -0.82
N TYR A 179 8.04 8.20 -0.07
CA TYR A 179 7.60 8.26 1.33
C TYR A 179 8.66 8.88 2.23
N GLY A 180 9.93 8.51 2.06
CA GLY A 180 11.05 9.16 2.76
C GLY A 180 11.12 10.66 2.50
N LEU A 181 10.95 11.08 1.24
CA LEU A 181 10.87 12.49 0.87
C LEU A 181 9.66 13.17 1.54
N SER A 182 8.49 12.52 1.53
CA SER A 182 7.29 13.06 2.17
C SER A 182 7.46 13.24 3.68
N LEU A 183 8.10 12.30 4.36
CA LEU A 183 8.43 12.43 5.78
C LEU A 183 9.33 13.63 6.04
N THR A 184 10.41 13.79 5.24
CA THR A 184 11.32 14.94 5.36
C THR A 184 10.59 16.28 5.14
N VAL A 185 9.73 16.36 4.12
CA VAL A 185 8.92 17.57 3.87
C VAL A 185 7.94 17.84 5.01
N ASN A 186 7.29 16.79 5.55
CA ASN A 186 6.37 16.95 6.68
C ASN A 186 7.10 17.45 7.93
N GLU A 187 8.32 16.97 8.20
CA GLU A 187 9.16 17.49 9.30
C GLU A 187 9.54 18.95 9.12
N GLN A 188 9.91 19.34 7.89
CA GLN A 188 10.21 20.74 7.57
C GLN A 188 8.99 21.64 7.76
N ILE A 189 7.81 21.19 7.34
CA ILE A 189 6.57 21.94 7.54
C ILE A 189 6.21 22.02 9.02
N ALA A 190 6.34 20.93 9.78
CA ALA A 190 6.13 20.96 11.23
C ALA A 190 7.09 21.93 11.92
N ALA A 191 8.36 22.02 11.49
CA ALA A 191 9.32 22.99 12.00
C ALA A 191 8.90 24.44 11.70
N LEU A 192 8.44 24.73 10.48
CA LEU A 192 7.91 26.05 10.10
C LEU A 192 6.66 26.42 10.90
N ILE A 193 5.77 25.47 11.16
CA ILE A 193 4.56 25.70 11.98
C ILE A 193 4.97 26.04 13.41
N ARG A 194 5.94 25.32 14.01
CA ARG A 194 6.47 25.62 15.33
C ARG A 194 7.10 27.03 15.40
N GLU A 195 7.81 27.45 14.35
CA GLU A 195 8.36 28.80 14.26
C GLU A 195 7.24 29.87 14.25
N ILE A 196 6.18 29.65 13.46
CA ILE A 196 5.00 30.53 13.43
C ILE A 196 4.30 30.54 14.78
N ASP A 197 4.15 29.39 15.44
CA ASP A 197 3.49 29.28 16.74
C ASP A 197 4.25 29.98 17.86
N ALA A 198 5.58 29.97 17.82
CA ALA A 198 6.44 30.59 18.81
C ALA A 198 6.33 32.13 18.89
N HIS A 199 5.71 32.79 17.90
CA HIS A 199 5.60 34.23 17.79
C HIS A 199 4.15 34.71 17.74
N GLU A 200 3.90 35.93 18.25
CA GLU A 200 2.62 36.60 18.01
C GLU A 200 2.47 36.93 16.53
N GLN A 201 1.25 36.66 16.02
CA GLN A 201 0.94 36.83 14.60
C GLN A 201 -0.03 37.99 14.39
N THR A 202 0.21 38.78 13.34
CA THR A 202 -0.70 39.88 12.98
C THR A 202 -2.06 39.33 12.50
N PRO A 203 -3.20 39.73 13.10
CA PRO A 203 -4.51 39.27 12.70
C PRO A 203 -4.78 39.44 11.20
N GLY A 204 -5.33 38.41 10.58
CA GLY A 204 -5.70 38.39 9.15
C GLY A 204 -4.59 37.92 8.21
N THR A 205 -3.35 37.76 8.67
CA THR A 205 -2.25 37.19 7.88
C THR A 205 -2.41 35.66 7.67
N ALA A 206 -1.65 35.09 6.75
CA ALA A 206 -1.64 33.63 6.53
C ALA A 206 -1.09 32.90 7.76
N GLU A 207 -0.04 33.47 8.36
CA GLU A 207 0.61 32.93 9.55
C GLU A 207 -0.36 32.91 10.75
N ALA A 208 -1.17 33.95 10.95
CA ALA A 208 -2.19 33.96 11.98
C ALA A 208 -3.25 32.88 11.79
N LYS A 209 -3.61 32.60 10.55
CA LYS A 209 -4.56 31.50 10.23
C LYS A 209 -3.93 30.12 10.46
N ILE A 210 -2.67 29.94 10.10
CA ILE A 210 -1.92 28.70 10.35
C ILE A 210 -1.83 28.45 11.85
N LYS A 211 -1.42 29.49 12.63
CA LYS A 211 -1.35 29.39 14.08
C LYS A 211 -2.71 29.03 14.70
N ALA A 212 -3.77 29.73 14.31
CA ALA A 212 -5.09 29.46 14.84
C ALA A 212 -5.57 28.02 14.57
N LEU A 213 -5.25 27.47 13.39
CA LEU A 213 -5.58 26.07 13.09
C LEU A 213 -4.72 25.10 13.91
N TYR A 214 -3.42 25.37 14.02
CA TYR A 214 -2.51 24.57 14.82
C TYR A 214 -2.96 24.54 16.29
N ASP A 215 -3.25 25.72 16.87
CA ASP A 215 -3.77 25.83 18.24
C ASP A 215 -5.06 25.02 18.44
N CYS A 216 -6.00 25.07 17.48
CA CYS A 216 -7.22 24.25 17.54
C CYS A 216 -6.96 22.76 17.54
N VAL A 217 -5.99 22.28 16.75
CA VAL A 217 -5.64 20.86 16.71
C VAL A 217 -4.91 20.44 17.98
N MET A 218 -4.08 21.31 18.53
CA MET A 218 -3.30 21.05 19.75
C MET A 218 -4.12 21.20 21.05
N ASP A 219 -5.25 21.93 21.01
CA ASP A 219 -6.16 22.10 22.17
C ASP A 219 -7.00 20.82 22.40
N ALA A 220 -6.38 19.80 22.96
CA ALA A 220 -7.04 18.52 23.26
C ALA A 220 -8.19 18.71 24.25
N GLU A 221 -8.06 19.57 25.27
CA GLU A 221 -9.12 19.84 26.26
C GLU A 221 -10.31 20.57 25.64
N GLY A 222 -10.04 21.54 24.75
CA GLY A 222 -11.10 22.22 24.01
C GLY A 222 -11.87 21.29 23.09
N ARG A 223 -11.16 20.39 22.37
CA ARG A 223 -11.79 19.36 21.55
C ARG A 223 -12.61 18.37 22.38
N GLU A 224 -12.10 17.96 23.54
CA GLU A 224 -12.86 17.07 24.44
C GLU A 224 -14.14 17.73 24.93
N ARG A 225 -14.10 19.00 25.34
CA ARG A 225 -15.30 19.76 25.75
C ARG A 225 -16.27 19.98 24.59
N ALA A 226 -15.77 20.19 23.38
CA ALA A 226 -16.61 20.46 22.21
C ALA A 226 -17.30 19.19 21.69
N GLY A 227 -16.65 18.04 21.79
CA GLY A 227 -17.18 16.78 21.27
C GLY A 227 -17.67 16.91 19.82
N VAL A 228 -18.91 16.54 19.55
CA VAL A 228 -19.55 16.65 18.24
C VAL A 228 -20.30 17.98 18.01
N ALA A 229 -20.32 18.89 18.99
CA ALA A 229 -21.09 20.15 18.91
C ALA A 229 -20.81 20.96 17.63
N PRO A 230 -19.56 21.07 17.11
CA PRO A 230 -19.29 21.80 15.88
C PRO A 230 -20.03 21.29 14.65
N ILE A 231 -20.37 20.02 14.61
CA ILE A 231 -21.05 19.36 13.48
C ILE A 231 -22.48 18.94 13.82
N GLN A 232 -22.96 19.18 15.04
CA GLN A 232 -24.26 18.73 15.52
C GLN A 232 -25.41 19.17 14.62
N LYS A 233 -25.40 20.39 14.13
CA LYS A 233 -26.44 20.90 13.21
C LYS A 233 -26.62 20.05 11.95
N TYR A 234 -25.51 19.47 11.44
CA TYR A 234 -25.57 18.61 10.26
C TYR A 234 -26.02 17.20 10.62
N LEU A 235 -25.56 16.67 11.77
CA LEU A 235 -26.05 15.39 12.29
C LEU A 235 -27.55 15.41 12.52
N ASP A 236 -28.06 16.49 13.12
CA ASP A 236 -29.48 16.70 13.34
C ASP A 236 -30.27 16.84 12.02
N ALA A 237 -29.72 17.59 11.06
CA ALA A 237 -30.36 17.76 9.76
C ALA A 237 -30.46 16.44 9.00
N ILE A 238 -29.40 15.61 9.00
CA ILE A 238 -29.38 14.27 8.41
C ILE A 238 -30.46 13.40 9.08
N GLU A 239 -30.49 13.36 10.41
CA GLU A 239 -31.42 12.50 11.15
C GLU A 239 -32.89 12.95 10.99
N ASN A 240 -33.14 14.24 10.88
CA ASN A 240 -34.52 14.80 10.78
C ASN A 240 -35.10 14.76 9.37
N ALA A 241 -34.30 14.53 8.31
CA ALA A 241 -34.78 14.41 6.93
C ALA A 241 -35.85 13.30 6.84
N LYS A 242 -36.98 13.56 6.20
CA LYS A 242 -38.14 12.64 6.09
C LYS A 242 -38.26 12.02 4.70
N THR A 243 -37.58 12.62 3.72
CA THR A 243 -37.58 12.17 2.33
C THR A 243 -36.15 12.19 1.80
N LEU A 244 -35.92 11.51 0.69
CA LEU A 244 -34.64 11.56 -0.05
C LEU A 244 -34.32 13.00 -0.48
N ASP A 245 -35.31 13.75 -0.95
CA ASP A 245 -35.12 15.13 -1.41
C ASP A 245 -34.64 16.05 -0.27
N GLU A 246 -35.19 15.91 0.93
CA GLU A 246 -34.73 16.63 2.12
C GLU A 246 -33.26 16.25 2.44
N LEU A 247 -32.92 14.96 2.39
CA LEU A 247 -31.59 14.49 2.68
C LEU A 247 -30.54 14.97 1.64
N VAL A 248 -30.91 14.97 0.35
CA VAL A 248 -30.08 15.51 -0.72
C VAL A 248 -29.90 17.03 -0.57
N SER A 249 -30.92 17.73 -0.11
CA SER A 249 -30.81 19.16 0.20
C SER A 249 -29.82 19.43 1.36
N VAL A 250 -29.83 18.58 2.39
CA VAL A 250 -28.81 18.64 3.48
C VAL A 250 -27.40 18.39 2.94
N ASP A 251 -27.23 17.40 2.06
CA ASP A 251 -25.94 17.11 1.45
C ASP A 251 -25.43 18.28 0.60
N ALA A 252 -26.31 18.90 -0.21
CA ALA A 252 -25.98 20.09 -1.00
C ALA A 252 -25.61 21.29 -0.12
N GLN A 253 -26.26 21.45 1.05
CA GLN A 253 -25.88 22.47 2.03
C GLN A 253 -24.49 22.19 2.62
N MET A 254 -24.19 20.97 3.02
CA MET A 254 -22.85 20.58 3.51
C MET A 254 -21.78 20.81 2.46
N GLN A 255 -22.05 20.49 1.20
CA GLN A 255 -21.14 20.79 0.09
C GLN A 255 -20.86 22.29 -0.03
N LYS A 256 -21.86 23.13 0.09
CA LYS A 256 -21.71 24.60 0.02
C LYS A 256 -20.97 25.18 1.23
N GLU A 257 -21.26 24.71 2.43
CA GLU A 257 -20.71 25.26 3.68
C GLU A 257 -19.34 24.68 4.04
N LEU A 258 -19.16 23.37 3.86
CA LEU A 258 -17.96 22.62 4.27
C LEU A 258 -17.06 22.25 3.09
N GLY A 259 -17.57 22.30 1.86
CA GLY A 259 -16.91 21.76 0.67
C GLY A 259 -16.88 20.23 0.66
N LEU A 260 -17.79 19.59 1.36
CA LEU A 260 -17.90 18.13 1.53
C LEU A 260 -19.24 17.65 0.99
N SER A 261 -19.22 16.68 0.11
CA SER A 261 -20.37 15.95 -0.42
C SER A 261 -20.37 14.55 0.18
N MET A 262 -21.44 14.15 0.87
CA MET A 262 -21.50 12.90 1.62
C MET A 262 -22.14 11.77 0.84
N LEU A 263 -23.14 12.09 0.00
CA LEU A 263 -23.93 11.11 -0.72
C LEU A 263 -23.68 11.14 -2.22
N LEU A 264 -23.67 12.32 -2.81
CA LEU A 264 -23.54 12.50 -4.24
C LEU A 264 -22.97 13.88 -4.56
N GLY A 265 -22.28 14.01 -5.67
CA GLY A 265 -21.74 15.31 -6.02
C GLY A 265 -21.14 15.39 -7.42
N PHE A 266 -21.10 16.63 -7.89
CA PHE A 266 -20.35 16.99 -9.08
C PHE A 266 -19.01 17.64 -8.70
N GLY A 267 -17.96 17.26 -9.42
CA GLY A 267 -16.65 17.87 -9.32
C GLY A 267 -16.11 18.23 -10.70
N LEU A 268 -14.98 18.96 -10.74
CA LEU A 268 -14.25 19.23 -11.99
C LEU A 268 -12.95 18.42 -12.00
N THR A 269 -12.77 17.64 -13.04
CA THR A 269 -11.54 16.88 -13.30
C THR A 269 -10.92 17.27 -14.63
N THR A 270 -9.73 16.78 -14.92
CA THR A 270 -9.11 16.92 -16.23
C THR A 270 -9.82 15.97 -17.21
N ASP A 271 -10.17 16.45 -18.40
CA ASP A 271 -10.71 15.61 -19.45
C ASP A 271 -9.62 14.64 -19.95
N LEU A 272 -9.87 13.33 -19.87
CA LEU A 272 -8.89 12.30 -20.25
C LEU A 272 -8.66 12.26 -21.78
N ALA A 273 -9.62 12.74 -22.57
CA ALA A 273 -9.47 12.86 -24.03
C ALA A 273 -8.73 14.15 -24.45
N ASP A 274 -8.75 15.19 -23.61
CA ASP A 274 -8.07 16.47 -23.88
C ASP A 274 -7.62 17.09 -22.55
N SER A 275 -6.39 16.85 -22.17
CA SER A 275 -5.80 17.31 -20.89
C SER A 275 -5.73 18.83 -20.73
N SER A 276 -5.96 19.61 -21.82
CA SER A 276 -6.06 21.06 -21.76
C SER A 276 -7.42 21.56 -21.23
N ARG A 277 -8.41 20.66 -21.13
CA ARG A 277 -9.80 20.97 -20.74
C ARG A 277 -10.14 20.39 -19.38
N ARG A 278 -11.15 21.00 -18.75
CA ARG A 278 -11.82 20.46 -17.56
C ARG A 278 -13.17 19.92 -17.95
N ILE A 279 -13.56 18.80 -17.36
CA ILE A 279 -14.86 18.16 -17.54
C ILE A 279 -15.52 17.98 -16.17
N ALA A 280 -16.84 18.03 -16.12
CA ALA A 280 -17.59 17.64 -14.94
C ALA A 280 -17.43 16.14 -14.70
N ALA A 281 -17.24 15.74 -13.45
CA ALA A 281 -17.31 14.34 -13.01
C ALA A 281 -18.47 14.22 -12.02
N PHE A 282 -19.12 13.07 -12.02
CA PHE A 282 -20.22 12.76 -11.10
C PHE A 282 -19.90 11.48 -10.31
N SER A 283 -20.24 11.48 -9.04
CA SER A 283 -20.12 10.31 -8.15
C SER A 283 -21.30 10.22 -7.20
N LEU A 284 -21.64 9.00 -6.82
CA LEU A 284 -22.54 8.65 -5.72
C LEU A 284 -21.73 8.08 -4.55
N ILE A 285 -22.42 7.68 -3.48
CA ILE A 285 -21.81 6.86 -2.44
C ILE A 285 -21.11 5.65 -3.09
N GLY A 286 -19.95 5.30 -2.60
CA GLY A 286 -19.20 4.13 -3.03
C GLY A 286 -18.99 3.16 -1.87
N ALA A 287 -18.23 2.10 -2.14
CA ALA A 287 -17.70 1.26 -1.10
C ALA A 287 -16.58 2.01 -0.35
N GLY A 288 -16.57 1.90 0.97
CA GLY A 288 -15.54 2.56 1.81
C GLY A 288 -14.18 1.89 1.74
N MET A 289 -14.15 0.64 1.28
CA MET A 289 -12.95 -0.17 1.12
C MET A 289 -12.82 -0.68 -0.32
N ASP A 290 -11.65 -1.20 -0.69
CA ASP A 290 -11.46 -1.78 -2.01
C ASP A 290 -12.24 -3.11 -2.20
N LYS A 291 -12.39 -3.52 -3.47
CA LYS A 291 -13.16 -4.72 -3.83
C LYS A 291 -12.62 -6.00 -3.18
N ASP A 292 -11.30 -6.11 -3.06
CA ASP A 292 -10.66 -7.29 -2.49
C ASP A 292 -10.97 -7.45 -1.00
N PHE A 293 -11.14 -6.34 -0.28
CA PHE A 293 -11.55 -6.34 1.12
C PHE A 293 -12.91 -7.04 1.33
N TYR A 294 -13.90 -6.76 0.49
CA TYR A 294 -15.24 -7.37 0.64
C TYR A 294 -15.26 -8.84 0.23
N VAL A 295 -14.41 -9.24 -0.74
CA VAL A 295 -14.37 -10.61 -1.27
C VAL A 295 -13.42 -11.50 -0.47
N ASN A 296 -12.19 -11.05 -0.24
CA ASN A 296 -11.08 -11.84 0.30
C ASN A 296 -10.52 -11.30 1.62
N GLY A 297 -11.04 -10.18 2.12
CA GLY A 297 -10.54 -9.57 3.35
C GLY A 297 -10.57 -10.54 4.54
N ALA A 298 -9.58 -10.47 5.41
CA ALA A 298 -9.54 -11.27 6.63
C ALA A 298 -10.67 -10.86 7.60
N ASP A 299 -11.21 -11.81 8.37
CA ASP A 299 -12.26 -11.52 9.36
C ASP A 299 -11.84 -10.45 10.37
N ALA A 300 -10.56 -10.43 10.76
CA ALA A 300 -10.01 -9.41 11.64
C ALA A 300 -10.08 -8.00 11.02
N GLN A 301 -9.82 -7.86 9.72
CA GLN A 301 -9.92 -6.59 9.01
C GLN A 301 -11.36 -6.13 8.87
N ARG A 302 -12.30 -7.03 8.54
CA ARG A 302 -13.73 -6.73 8.48
C ARG A 302 -14.25 -6.32 9.85
N SER A 303 -13.85 -7.03 10.91
CA SER A 303 -14.20 -6.68 12.28
C SER A 303 -13.66 -5.31 12.68
N ALA A 304 -12.41 -4.99 12.34
CA ALA A 304 -11.82 -3.68 12.62
C ALA A 304 -12.61 -2.55 11.93
N TYR A 305 -12.96 -2.74 10.65
CA TYR A 305 -13.75 -1.76 9.89
C TYR A 305 -15.13 -1.54 10.49
N THR A 306 -15.90 -2.60 10.72
CA THR A 306 -17.24 -2.50 11.28
C THR A 306 -17.23 -1.97 12.72
N THR A 307 -16.22 -2.32 13.52
CA THR A 307 -16.03 -1.74 14.86
C THR A 307 -15.76 -0.25 14.77
N TYR A 308 -14.92 0.20 13.85
CA TYR A 308 -14.65 1.62 13.61
C TYR A 308 -15.93 2.38 13.27
N LEU A 309 -16.70 1.93 12.28
CA LEU A 309 -17.95 2.56 11.88
C LEU A 309 -18.98 2.61 13.03
N THR A 310 -19.11 1.52 13.79
CA THR A 310 -19.98 1.44 14.96
C THR A 310 -19.55 2.43 16.06
N SER A 311 -18.24 2.54 16.29
CA SER A 311 -17.69 3.50 17.25
C SER A 311 -18.01 4.94 16.85
N LEU A 312 -17.87 5.30 15.56
CA LEU A 312 -18.24 6.63 15.08
C LEU A 312 -19.70 6.97 15.35
N LEU A 313 -20.62 6.05 15.05
CA LEU A 313 -22.04 6.23 15.27
C LEU A 313 -22.36 6.36 16.77
N THR A 314 -21.78 5.51 17.60
CA THR A 314 -22.01 5.52 19.06
C THR A 314 -21.46 6.80 19.69
N LEU A 315 -20.24 7.19 19.35
CA LEU A 315 -19.63 8.44 19.83
C LEU A 315 -20.40 9.68 19.38
N SER A 316 -21.15 9.58 18.27
CA SER A 316 -22.03 10.66 17.79
C SER A 316 -23.45 10.61 18.37
N GLY A 317 -23.70 9.76 19.38
CA GLY A 317 -24.91 9.76 20.19
C GLY A 317 -25.93 8.68 19.86
N LEU A 318 -25.66 7.72 18.93
CA LEU A 318 -26.56 6.59 18.71
C LEU A 318 -26.35 5.51 19.79
N GLY A 319 -27.45 4.78 20.11
CA GLY A 319 -27.35 3.60 20.94
C GLY A 319 -26.51 2.49 20.30
N ALA A 320 -25.80 1.68 21.09
CA ALA A 320 -24.88 0.68 20.58
C ALA A 320 -25.54 -0.35 19.65
N ASP A 321 -26.71 -0.86 20.04
CA ASP A 321 -27.45 -1.84 19.24
C ASP A 321 -27.95 -1.25 17.90
N GLU A 322 -28.42 -0.02 17.94
CA GLU A 322 -28.86 0.71 16.74
C GLU A 322 -27.67 0.99 15.82
N ALA A 323 -26.56 1.44 16.37
CA ALA A 323 -25.34 1.69 15.61
C ALA A 323 -24.86 0.41 14.90
N ALA A 324 -24.83 -0.73 15.62
CA ALA A 324 -24.44 -2.02 15.04
C ALA A 324 -25.37 -2.46 13.90
N GLN A 325 -26.69 -2.31 14.07
CA GLN A 325 -27.67 -2.65 13.02
C GLN A 325 -27.52 -1.75 11.80
N ARG A 326 -27.35 -0.44 11.99
CA ARG A 326 -27.13 0.52 10.90
C ARG A 326 -25.84 0.23 10.14
N VAL A 327 -24.76 -0.11 10.84
CA VAL A 327 -23.47 -0.47 10.22
C VAL A 327 -23.57 -1.77 9.44
N ALA A 328 -24.28 -2.79 9.96
CA ALA A 328 -24.46 -4.04 9.23
C ALA A 328 -25.17 -3.82 7.88
N ALA A 329 -26.29 -3.07 7.88
CA ALA A 329 -27.00 -2.74 6.64
C ALA A 329 -26.17 -1.88 5.68
N PHE A 330 -25.37 -0.95 6.21
CA PHE A 330 -24.49 -0.12 5.42
C PHE A 330 -23.35 -0.94 4.79
N TYR A 331 -22.75 -1.85 5.55
CA TYR A 331 -21.72 -2.76 5.05
C TYR A 331 -22.22 -3.66 3.91
N ASP A 332 -23.44 -4.19 4.04
CA ASP A 332 -24.06 -5.01 2.98
C ASP A 332 -24.28 -4.19 1.70
N ALA A 333 -24.68 -2.92 1.83
CA ALA A 333 -24.82 -2.02 0.68
C ALA A 333 -23.46 -1.69 0.02
N GLU A 334 -22.43 -1.40 0.82
CA GLU A 334 -21.07 -1.21 0.30
C GLU A 334 -20.57 -2.45 -0.44
N ALA A 335 -20.79 -3.65 0.13
CA ALA A 335 -20.41 -4.92 -0.49
C ALA A 335 -21.13 -5.13 -1.84
N ALA A 336 -22.42 -4.76 -1.93
CA ALA A 336 -23.18 -4.86 -3.17
C ALA A 336 -22.68 -3.87 -4.24
N ILE A 337 -22.37 -2.62 -3.86
CA ILE A 337 -21.77 -1.63 -4.76
C ILE A 337 -20.37 -2.11 -5.22
N SER A 338 -19.57 -2.61 -4.29
CA SER A 338 -18.23 -3.13 -4.57
C SER A 338 -18.26 -4.33 -5.53
N ALA A 339 -19.22 -5.24 -5.37
CA ALA A 339 -19.38 -6.37 -6.30
C ALA A 339 -19.65 -5.93 -7.73
N ALA A 340 -20.38 -4.82 -7.91
CA ALA A 340 -20.70 -4.24 -9.22
C ALA A 340 -19.59 -3.33 -9.80
N SER A 341 -18.60 -2.95 -8.99
CA SER A 341 -17.52 -2.05 -9.38
C SER A 341 -16.48 -2.73 -10.28
N LEU A 342 -15.69 -1.93 -10.98
CA LEU A 342 -14.53 -2.38 -11.75
C LEU A 342 -13.54 -3.14 -10.86
N ASP A 343 -12.77 -4.05 -11.45
CA ASP A 343 -11.65 -4.64 -10.76
C ASP A 343 -10.51 -3.61 -10.59
N PRO A 344 -9.70 -3.68 -9.51
CA PRO A 344 -8.68 -2.66 -9.21
C PRO A 344 -7.73 -2.36 -10.36
N GLN A 345 -7.35 -3.36 -11.15
CA GLN A 345 -6.50 -3.19 -12.33
C GLN A 345 -7.17 -2.40 -13.47
N ASP A 346 -8.49 -2.43 -13.53
CA ASP A 346 -9.27 -1.80 -14.59
C ASP A 346 -9.40 -0.28 -14.42
N TYR A 347 -9.19 0.22 -13.20
CA TYR A 347 -9.18 1.68 -12.96
C TYR A 347 -8.02 2.41 -13.66
N SER A 348 -6.98 1.70 -14.09
CA SER A 348 -5.91 2.25 -14.91
C SER A 348 -6.22 2.24 -16.42
N ASN A 349 -7.33 1.60 -16.83
CA ASN A 349 -7.74 1.50 -18.21
C ASN A 349 -8.72 2.62 -18.56
N VAL A 350 -8.26 3.60 -19.37
CA VAL A 350 -9.06 4.76 -19.78
C VAL A 350 -10.34 4.35 -20.53
N ASP A 351 -10.31 3.28 -21.34
CA ASP A 351 -11.49 2.80 -22.06
C ASP A 351 -12.61 2.31 -21.13
N LYS A 352 -12.26 1.89 -19.89
CA LYS A 352 -13.21 1.46 -18.86
C LYS A 352 -13.66 2.60 -17.93
N THR A 353 -12.80 3.61 -17.73
CA THR A 353 -13.02 4.68 -16.75
C THR A 353 -13.45 6.01 -17.35
N TYR A 354 -13.39 6.17 -18.66
CA TYR A 354 -13.83 7.38 -19.35
C TYR A 354 -15.22 7.21 -19.95
N ASN A 355 -16.24 7.20 -19.11
CA ASN A 355 -17.63 7.06 -19.53
C ASN A 355 -18.33 8.41 -19.46
N LEU A 356 -18.90 8.85 -20.56
CA LEU A 356 -19.51 10.15 -20.69
C LEU A 356 -21.03 10.05 -20.69
N PHE A 357 -21.63 10.84 -19.81
CA PHE A 357 -23.06 10.97 -19.64
C PHE A 357 -23.50 12.41 -19.90
N THR A 358 -24.71 12.56 -20.35
CA THR A 358 -25.46 13.82 -20.27
C THR A 358 -26.17 13.92 -18.91
N LEU A 359 -26.54 15.12 -18.49
CA LEU A 359 -27.35 15.31 -17.28
C LEU A 359 -28.70 14.60 -17.38
N GLY A 360 -29.29 14.53 -18.58
CA GLY A 360 -30.54 13.81 -18.83
C GLY A 360 -30.43 12.29 -18.60
N GLU A 361 -29.33 11.69 -19.02
CA GLU A 361 -29.06 10.26 -18.76
C GLU A 361 -28.88 9.99 -17.26
N LEU A 362 -28.17 10.86 -16.53
CA LEU A 362 -28.05 10.74 -15.08
C LEU A 362 -29.41 10.92 -14.37
N LYS A 363 -30.26 11.86 -14.81
CA LYS A 363 -31.64 12.00 -14.28
C LYS A 363 -32.49 10.77 -14.53
N THR A 364 -32.25 10.03 -15.62
CA THR A 364 -32.95 8.77 -15.87
C THR A 364 -32.52 7.68 -14.89
N LEU A 365 -31.26 7.69 -14.46
CA LEU A 365 -30.74 6.76 -13.45
C LEU A 365 -31.16 7.14 -12.02
N LEU A 366 -31.38 8.42 -11.77
CA LEU A 366 -31.69 9.00 -10.45
C LEU A 366 -32.99 9.82 -10.52
N PRO A 367 -34.15 9.20 -10.83
CA PRO A 367 -35.39 9.93 -11.08
C PRO A 367 -35.93 10.65 -9.83
N ASN A 368 -35.48 10.24 -8.64
CA ASN A 368 -35.95 10.80 -7.35
C ASN A 368 -34.96 11.87 -6.81
N VAL A 369 -33.97 12.31 -7.59
CA VAL A 369 -32.96 13.28 -7.14
C VAL A 369 -33.01 14.52 -8.04
N ASP A 370 -33.12 15.71 -7.46
CA ASP A 370 -32.94 16.96 -8.17
C ASP A 370 -31.46 17.24 -8.51
N LEU A 371 -30.99 16.62 -9.59
CA LEU A 371 -29.61 16.78 -10.06
C LEU A 371 -29.29 18.20 -10.54
N ASP A 372 -30.29 19.03 -10.91
CA ASP A 372 -30.05 20.44 -11.23
C ASP A 372 -29.66 21.23 -9.98
N ALA A 373 -30.34 21.00 -8.87
CA ALA A 373 -30.01 21.61 -7.58
C ALA A 373 -28.62 21.16 -7.08
N VAL A 374 -28.28 19.88 -7.21
CA VAL A 374 -26.95 19.33 -6.84
C VAL A 374 -25.84 19.91 -7.71
N LEU A 375 -26.06 20.03 -9.03
CA LEU A 375 -25.11 20.64 -9.95
C LEU A 375 -24.88 22.12 -9.60
N ALA A 376 -25.97 22.86 -9.33
CA ALA A 376 -25.89 24.26 -8.91
C ALA A 376 -25.14 24.42 -7.58
N ALA A 377 -25.38 23.53 -6.58
CA ALA A 377 -24.65 23.55 -5.31
C ALA A 377 -23.15 23.31 -5.49
N SER A 378 -22.75 22.50 -6.48
CA SER A 378 -21.35 22.27 -6.86
C SER A 378 -20.69 23.49 -7.52
N GLY A 379 -21.49 24.51 -7.91
CA GLY A 379 -21.04 25.72 -8.59
C GLY A 379 -20.52 25.47 -10.01
N ILE A 380 -21.02 24.44 -10.66
CA ILE A 380 -20.77 24.11 -12.07
C ILE A 380 -21.96 24.59 -12.86
N GLU A 381 -21.76 25.58 -13.72
CA GLU A 381 -22.86 26.24 -14.44
C GLU A 381 -23.35 25.45 -15.65
N ASN A 382 -22.44 24.75 -16.34
CA ASN A 382 -22.75 23.95 -17.52
C ASN A 382 -21.98 22.62 -17.49
N ALA A 383 -22.70 21.52 -17.62
CA ALA A 383 -22.15 20.17 -17.72
C ALA A 383 -22.78 19.44 -18.91
N GLU A 384 -22.32 19.79 -20.12
CA GLU A 384 -22.76 19.11 -21.36
C GLU A 384 -22.34 17.65 -21.38
N ARG A 385 -21.17 17.36 -20.83
CA ARG A 385 -20.59 16.03 -20.72
C ARG A 385 -20.09 15.81 -19.30
N ILE A 386 -20.49 14.71 -18.71
CA ILE A 386 -20.21 14.38 -17.33
C ILE A 386 -19.48 13.03 -17.33
N MET A 387 -18.29 13.00 -16.78
CA MET A 387 -17.51 11.77 -16.68
C MET A 387 -17.96 10.97 -15.46
N VAL A 388 -18.15 9.67 -15.67
CA VAL A 388 -18.34 8.65 -14.62
C VAL A 388 -17.25 7.61 -14.76
N SER A 389 -16.47 7.42 -13.71
CA SER A 389 -15.35 6.49 -13.75
C SER A 389 -15.78 5.03 -13.69
N ASP A 390 -16.86 4.72 -12.97
CA ASP A 390 -17.36 3.35 -12.78
C ASP A 390 -18.88 3.30 -12.93
N VAL A 391 -19.31 2.80 -14.09
CA VAL A 391 -20.74 2.71 -14.45
C VAL A 391 -21.45 1.60 -13.66
N GLY A 392 -20.73 0.52 -13.34
CA GLY A 392 -21.27 -0.58 -12.54
C GLY A 392 -21.58 -0.13 -11.11
N ALA A 393 -20.60 0.49 -10.46
CA ALA A 393 -20.78 1.08 -9.13
C ALA A 393 -21.86 2.17 -9.13
N LEU A 394 -21.87 3.07 -10.14
CA LEU A 394 -22.90 4.09 -10.28
C LEU A 394 -24.32 3.48 -10.29
N LYS A 395 -24.56 2.46 -11.11
CA LYS A 395 -25.88 1.84 -11.23
C LYS A 395 -26.30 1.12 -9.96
N ALA A 396 -25.36 0.40 -9.30
CA ALA A 396 -25.63 -0.27 -8.04
C ALA A 396 -25.98 0.73 -6.93
N ALA A 397 -25.22 1.82 -6.83
CA ALA A 397 -25.51 2.89 -5.87
C ALA A 397 -26.82 3.61 -6.20
N ALA A 398 -27.09 3.94 -7.48
CA ALA A 398 -28.29 4.65 -7.89
C ALA A 398 -29.59 3.91 -7.50
N ALA A 399 -29.56 2.59 -7.46
CA ALA A 399 -30.69 1.76 -7.02
C ALA A 399 -31.08 1.98 -5.55
N LEU A 400 -30.22 2.62 -4.74
CA LEU A 400 -30.48 2.95 -3.33
C LEU A 400 -31.08 4.35 -3.14
N TYR A 401 -31.21 5.16 -4.21
CA TYR A 401 -31.64 6.56 -4.08
C TYR A 401 -33.17 6.70 -4.21
N ASP A 402 -33.86 6.22 -3.18
CA ASP A 402 -35.28 6.34 -3.00
C ASP A 402 -35.67 6.45 -1.51
N ASP A 403 -36.93 6.75 -1.22
CA ASP A 403 -37.42 6.88 0.17
C ASP A 403 -37.43 5.55 0.94
N ALA A 404 -37.44 4.41 0.25
CA ALA A 404 -37.40 3.10 0.91
C ALA A 404 -36.03 2.84 1.53
N HIS A 405 -34.95 3.40 0.96
CA HIS A 405 -33.58 3.31 1.44
C HIS A 405 -33.13 4.53 2.27
N LEU A 406 -34.08 5.43 2.65
CA LEU A 406 -33.74 6.68 3.35
C LEU A 406 -32.92 6.43 4.63
N ALA A 407 -33.28 5.42 5.43
CA ALA A 407 -32.54 5.09 6.65
C ALA A 407 -31.06 4.68 6.38
N LEU A 408 -30.84 3.94 5.30
CA LEU A 408 -29.50 3.57 4.84
C LEU A 408 -28.69 4.80 4.39
N LEU A 409 -29.28 5.66 3.56
CA LEU A 409 -28.63 6.88 3.06
C LEU A 409 -28.32 7.87 4.17
N LYS A 410 -29.18 8.00 5.20
CA LYS A 410 -28.86 8.75 6.43
C LYS A 410 -27.64 8.21 7.15
N THR A 411 -27.55 6.88 7.27
CA THR A 411 -26.39 6.22 7.86
C THR A 411 -25.14 6.52 7.05
N ALA A 412 -25.22 6.40 5.72
CA ALA A 412 -24.11 6.73 4.81
C ALA A 412 -23.66 8.18 4.96
N ALA A 413 -24.58 9.14 4.93
CA ALA A 413 -24.29 10.56 5.09
C ALA A 413 -23.63 10.87 6.46
N ARG A 414 -24.18 10.28 7.53
CA ARG A 414 -23.65 10.45 8.89
C ARG A 414 -22.24 9.88 9.02
N LEU A 415 -22.01 8.65 8.53
CA LEU A 415 -20.69 8.03 8.55
C LEU A 415 -19.69 8.81 7.71
N ALA A 416 -20.04 9.23 6.49
CA ALA A 416 -19.16 10.01 5.63
C ALA A 416 -18.76 11.35 6.29
N LEU A 417 -19.70 12.05 6.93
CA LEU A 417 -19.40 13.26 7.70
C LEU A 417 -18.44 12.96 8.85
N LEU A 418 -18.75 11.96 9.69
CA LEU A 418 -17.93 11.60 10.85
C LEU A 418 -16.53 11.17 10.45
N GLN A 419 -16.38 10.32 9.43
CA GLN A 419 -15.09 9.89 8.90
C GLN A 419 -14.26 11.08 8.39
N SER A 420 -14.90 12.05 7.73
CA SER A 420 -14.20 13.23 7.19
C SER A 420 -13.62 14.17 8.25
N VAL A 421 -14.11 14.10 9.51
CA VAL A 421 -13.70 14.97 10.61
C VAL A 421 -13.21 14.23 11.85
N ALA A 422 -13.16 12.90 11.86
CA ALA A 422 -12.82 12.08 13.02
C ALA A 422 -11.54 12.53 13.73
N THR A 423 -10.48 12.82 12.96
CA THR A 423 -9.17 13.29 13.51
C THR A 423 -9.19 14.72 14.01
N SER A 424 -10.30 15.45 13.85
CA SER A 424 -10.48 16.84 14.32
C SER A 424 -11.45 16.96 15.51
N LEU A 425 -12.12 15.84 15.85
CA LEU A 425 -13.02 15.77 17.00
C LEU A 425 -12.30 15.44 18.30
N ASN A 426 -13.01 14.99 19.33
CA ASN A 426 -12.42 14.62 20.60
C ASN A 426 -11.60 13.31 20.52
N GLN A 427 -10.95 12.96 21.65
CA GLN A 427 -10.03 11.82 21.70
C GLN A 427 -10.68 10.49 21.32
N GLY A 428 -11.94 10.26 21.70
CA GLY A 428 -12.64 9.02 21.36
C GLY A 428 -12.74 8.76 19.86
N PHE A 429 -13.04 9.79 19.05
CA PHE A 429 -13.07 9.67 17.59
C PHE A 429 -11.67 9.44 17.00
N MET A 430 -10.66 10.11 17.53
CA MET A 430 -9.28 9.91 17.12
C MET A 430 -8.80 8.49 17.42
N ASP A 431 -9.12 7.99 18.62
CA ASP A 431 -8.76 6.63 19.02
C ASP A 431 -9.44 5.60 18.11
N ALA A 432 -10.74 5.75 17.84
CA ALA A 432 -11.47 4.86 16.94
C ALA A 432 -10.82 4.80 15.54
N TYR A 433 -10.44 5.96 14.99
CA TYR A 433 -9.75 6.02 13.70
C TYR A 433 -8.39 5.33 13.73
N PHE A 434 -7.55 5.63 14.73
CA PHE A 434 -6.21 5.05 14.81
C PHE A 434 -6.23 3.56 15.13
N ASP A 435 -7.16 3.09 15.97
CA ASP A 435 -7.32 1.67 16.25
C ASP A 435 -7.71 0.89 14.99
N PHE A 436 -8.57 1.47 14.15
CA PHE A 436 -8.86 0.92 12.82
C PHE A 436 -7.61 0.87 11.93
N VAL A 437 -6.87 1.98 11.81
CA VAL A 437 -5.65 2.06 10.99
C VAL A 437 -4.60 1.06 11.45
N LEU A 438 -4.37 0.95 12.76
CA LEU A 438 -3.44 -0.02 13.34
C LEU A 438 -3.87 -1.47 13.01
N ALA A 439 -5.14 -1.79 13.20
CA ALA A 439 -5.65 -3.14 12.98
C ALA A 439 -5.71 -3.51 11.49
N TYR A 440 -6.08 -2.57 10.62
CA TYR A 440 -6.25 -2.81 9.19
C TYR A 440 -4.93 -2.87 8.43
N TYR A 441 -4.03 -1.91 8.68
CA TYR A 441 -2.74 -1.80 7.98
C TYR A 441 -1.58 -2.49 8.70
N GLY A 442 -1.79 -2.99 9.93
CA GLY A 442 -0.72 -3.63 10.72
C GLY A 442 0.40 -2.67 11.11
N VAL A 443 0.11 -1.36 11.21
CA VAL A 443 1.10 -0.38 11.67
C VAL A 443 1.28 -0.49 13.19
N ASP A 444 2.44 -0.10 13.70
CA ASP A 444 2.83 -0.30 15.10
C ASP A 444 2.83 0.99 15.94
N ALA A 445 2.57 2.13 15.32
CA ALA A 445 2.59 3.43 15.97
C ALA A 445 1.51 4.38 15.49
N ARG A 446 1.04 5.23 16.40
CA ARG A 446 0.09 6.31 16.11
C ARG A 446 0.84 7.59 15.71
N GLN A 447 0.23 8.39 14.84
CA GLN A 447 0.73 9.72 14.53
C GLN A 447 0.54 10.66 15.76
N SER A 448 1.50 11.53 15.99
CA SER A 448 1.37 12.56 17.02
C SER A 448 0.36 13.66 16.61
N ASN A 449 -0.22 14.37 17.60
CA ASN A 449 -1.09 15.52 17.33
C ASN A 449 -0.39 16.58 16.48
N GLU A 450 0.91 16.77 16.64
CA GLU A 450 1.71 17.69 15.84
C GLU A 450 1.79 17.26 14.37
N GLN A 451 1.98 15.98 14.09
CA GLN A 451 1.95 15.45 12.72
C GLN A 451 0.58 15.62 12.08
N ILE A 452 -0.50 15.35 12.84
CA ILE A 452 -1.87 15.57 12.39
C ILE A 452 -2.11 17.05 12.09
N ALA A 453 -1.69 17.96 12.98
CA ALA A 453 -1.81 19.40 12.78
C ALA A 453 -1.08 19.87 11.52
N ALA A 454 0.16 19.40 11.31
CA ALA A 454 0.93 19.72 10.12
C ALA A 454 0.24 19.25 8.83
N GLN A 455 -0.34 18.04 8.83
CA GLN A 455 -1.10 17.52 7.69
C GLN A 455 -2.38 18.34 7.43
N GLN A 456 -3.10 18.74 8.46
CA GLN A 456 -4.31 19.55 8.33
C GLN A 456 -3.98 20.96 7.79
N VAL A 457 -2.92 21.58 8.27
CA VAL A 457 -2.41 22.86 7.74
C VAL A 457 -2.07 22.74 6.25
N GLN A 458 -1.42 21.65 5.83
CA GLN A 458 -1.09 21.40 4.42
C GLN A 458 -2.34 21.19 3.55
N ALA A 459 -3.40 20.59 4.10
CA ALA A 459 -4.63 20.30 3.37
C ALA A 459 -5.46 21.55 3.07
N LEU A 460 -5.37 22.59 3.92
CA LEU A 460 -6.13 23.84 3.80
C LEU A 460 -5.91 24.63 2.51
N PRO A 461 -4.67 24.89 2.05
CA PRO A 461 -4.45 25.66 0.82
C PRO A 461 -5.01 24.97 -0.42
N ARG A 462 -5.06 23.63 -0.42
CA ARG A 462 -5.66 22.87 -1.53
C ARG A 462 -7.17 23.06 -1.60
N ARG A 463 -7.86 23.14 -0.46
CA ARG A 463 -9.30 23.45 -0.37
C ARG A 463 -9.57 24.94 -0.65
N ALA A 464 -8.77 25.84 -0.09
CA ALA A 464 -8.89 27.28 -0.30
C ALA A 464 -8.51 27.74 -1.72
N SER A 465 -7.57 27.06 -2.41
CA SER A 465 -7.22 27.36 -3.79
C SER A 465 -8.34 27.05 -4.78
N GLY A 466 -9.22 26.07 -4.45
CA GLY A 466 -10.45 25.82 -5.19
C GLY A 466 -11.43 26.99 -5.09
N ILE A 467 -11.48 27.69 -3.95
CA ILE A 467 -12.38 28.82 -3.68
C ILE A 467 -11.81 30.14 -4.23
N HIS A 468 -10.49 30.36 -4.16
CA HIS A 468 -9.88 31.62 -4.61
C HIS A 468 -9.61 31.72 -6.11
N LYS A 469 -9.44 30.61 -6.83
CA LYS A 469 -9.35 30.65 -8.31
C LYS A 469 -10.64 31.11 -8.98
N ARG A 470 -11.79 31.08 -8.28
CA ARG A 470 -13.07 31.63 -8.78
C ARG A 470 -13.14 33.16 -8.79
N ARG A 471 -12.27 33.90 -8.07
CA ARG A 471 -12.32 35.38 -7.97
C ARG A 471 -11.31 36.13 -8.82
N ARG A 472 -10.34 35.46 -9.46
CA ARG A 472 -9.41 36.08 -10.39
C ARG A 472 -9.56 35.45 -11.76
N GLY A 473 -10.48 36.01 -12.55
CA GLY A 473 -10.60 35.71 -13.97
C GLY A 473 -9.23 35.80 -14.62
N CYS A 474 -8.83 34.75 -15.32
CA CYS A 474 -7.67 34.78 -16.21
C CYS A 474 -7.87 35.90 -17.23
N ARG A 475 -7.13 37.00 -17.10
CA ARG A 475 -6.88 37.89 -18.24
C ARG A 475 -5.91 37.16 -19.16
N PRO A 476 -6.23 36.96 -20.44
CA PRO A 476 -5.27 36.41 -21.39
C PRO A 476 -4.11 37.40 -21.52
N ARG A 477 -2.89 36.96 -21.34
CA ARG A 477 -1.70 37.68 -21.76
C ARG A 477 -1.73 37.67 -23.31
N ARG A 478 -1.90 38.83 -23.88
CA ARG A 478 -1.56 39.08 -25.28
C ARG A 478 -0.04 39.05 -25.40
N HIS A 479 0.46 38.12 -26.17
CA HIS A 479 1.58 38.35 -27.08
C HIS A 479 1.42 37.37 -28.24
#